data_9bb344ff4800df56361692ee48ccff0c
#
_entry.id   9bb344ff4800df56361692ee48ccff0c
#
_cell.length_a   1.000
_cell.length_b   1.000
_cell.length_c   1.000
_cell.angle_alpha   90.00
_cell.angle_beta   90.00
_cell.angle_gamma   90.00
#
_symmetry.space_group_name_H-M   'P 1'
#
loop_
_entity.id
_entity.type
_entity.pdbx_description
1 polymer ?
#
loop_
_entity_poly.entity_id
_entity_poly.type
_entity_poly.pdbx_seq_one_letter_code
_entity_poly.pdbx_strand_id
1 'polypeptide(L)'
;MNQHIFRVRENGYVPRSWVYIQLKTLRSVFAEIARDKQTTGLGHVTVADMKRLLVCKPTDEIVLRFDEIAKPILARIAANQLTIRKLAALRDTLLPRLIAGKLRVPEAEAMLTRV
;
A
#
# COMPACT_ATOMS: atom_id res chain seq x y z
N MET A 1 9.59 -9.76 -13.93
CA MET A 1 8.40 -9.01 -13.50
C MET A 1 7.21 -9.95 -13.62
N ASN A 2 6.41 -10.10 -12.57
CA ASN A 2 5.29 -11.05 -12.62
C ASN A 2 4.22 -10.50 -13.58
N GLN A 3 3.83 -11.28 -14.59
CA GLN A 3 2.86 -10.91 -15.62
C GLN A 3 1.44 -10.64 -15.08
N HIS A 4 1.19 -10.97 -13.82
CA HIS A 4 -0.10 -10.75 -13.14
C HIS A 4 -0.14 -9.47 -12.28
N ILE A 5 0.92 -8.64 -12.32
CA ILE A 5 0.97 -7.38 -11.58
C ILE A 5 0.82 -6.22 -12.53
N PHE A 6 -0.23 -5.43 -12.36
CA PHE A 6 -0.44 -4.19 -13.09
C PHE A 6 0.23 -3.02 -12.37
N ARG A 7 0.95 -2.21 -13.13
CA ARG A 7 1.46 -0.93 -12.66
C ARG A 7 0.51 0.18 -13.12
N VAL A 8 -0.22 0.76 -12.18
CA VAL A 8 -1.05 1.93 -12.45
C VAL A 8 -0.19 3.19 -12.38
N ARG A 9 -0.31 4.05 -13.41
CA ARG A 9 0.39 5.34 -13.47
C ARG A 9 -0.62 6.46 -13.59
N GLU A 10 -0.29 7.61 -13.04
CA GLU A 10 -1.03 8.84 -13.30
C GLU A 10 -0.88 9.24 -14.78
N ASN A 11 -1.95 9.80 -15.32
CA ASN A 11 -2.00 10.30 -16.70
C ASN A 11 -2.14 11.84 -16.77
N GLY A 12 -1.98 12.53 -15.65
CA GLY A 12 -2.13 13.98 -15.54
C GLY A 12 -3.55 14.50 -15.40
N TYR A 13 -4.58 13.64 -15.61
CA TYR A 13 -5.99 14.05 -15.50
C TYR A 13 -6.60 13.86 -14.11
N VAL A 14 -6.04 12.96 -13.32
CA VAL A 14 -6.55 12.64 -11.98
C VAL A 14 -5.38 12.44 -11.02
N PRO A 15 -5.44 13.01 -9.80
CA PRO A 15 -4.42 12.84 -8.79
C PRO A 15 -4.23 11.37 -8.38
N ARG A 16 -3.01 11.02 -8.03
CA ARG A 16 -2.64 9.67 -7.60
C ARG A 16 -3.43 9.20 -6.37
N SER A 17 -3.70 10.10 -5.43
CA SER A 17 -4.50 9.82 -4.23
C SER A 17 -5.90 9.35 -4.59
N TRP A 18 -6.56 10.01 -5.54
CA TRP A 18 -7.86 9.63 -6.05
C TRP A 18 -7.82 8.21 -6.65
N VAL A 19 -6.91 7.96 -7.59
CA VAL A 19 -6.75 6.65 -8.25
C VAL A 19 -6.52 5.56 -7.22
N TYR A 20 -5.64 5.80 -6.24
CA TYR A 20 -5.33 4.85 -5.18
C TYR A 20 -6.57 4.50 -4.33
N ILE A 21 -7.32 5.49 -3.90
CA ILE A 21 -8.53 5.27 -3.08
C ILE A 21 -9.60 4.56 -3.90
N GLN A 22 -9.83 4.97 -5.16
CA GLN A 22 -10.77 4.29 -6.06
C GLN A 22 -10.44 2.80 -6.22
N LEU A 23 -9.18 2.46 -6.48
CA LEU A 23 -8.76 1.07 -6.59
C LEU A 23 -8.98 0.28 -5.28
N LYS A 24 -8.78 0.92 -4.12
CA LYS A 24 -9.09 0.30 -2.83
C LYS A 24 -10.58 0.07 -2.63
N THR A 25 -11.41 1.01 -3.03
CA THR A 25 -12.87 0.89 -2.94
C THR A 25 -13.41 -0.21 -3.86
N LEU A 26 -12.81 -0.36 -5.04
CA LEU A 26 -13.17 -1.40 -6.02
C LEU A 26 -12.61 -2.80 -5.69
N ARG A 27 -11.97 -2.98 -4.55
CA ARG A 27 -11.36 -4.27 -4.17
C ARG A 27 -12.33 -5.44 -4.20
N SER A 28 -13.56 -5.26 -3.71
CA SER A 28 -14.60 -6.29 -3.73
C SER A 28 -15.02 -6.65 -5.16
N VAL A 29 -15.19 -5.64 -6.00
CA VAL A 29 -15.53 -5.82 -7.42
C VAL A 29 -14.43 -6.60 -8.15
N PHE A 30 -13.17 -6.27 -7.92
CA PHE A 30 -12.04 -7.03 -8.49
C PHE A 30 -12.00 -8.47 -7.98
N ALA A 31 -12.33 -8.69 -6.71
CA ALA A 31 -12.39 -10.03 -6.14
C ALA A 31 -13.52 -10.87 -6.76
N GLU A 32 -14.67 -10.28 -7.04
CA GLU A 32 -15.79 -10.92 -7.74
C GLU A 32 -15.40 -11.29 -9.17
N ILE A 33 -14.85 -10.34 -9.95
CA ILE A 33 -14.40 -10.58 -11.32
C ILE A 33 -13.37 -11.73 -11.37
N ALA A 34 -12.45 -11.77 -10.42
CA ALA A 34 -11.45 -12.84 -10.33
C ALA A 34 -12.09 -14.18 -9.99
N ARG A 35 -13.10 -14.21 -9.11
CA ARG A 35 -13.83 -15.41 -8.72
C ARG A 35 -14.65 -15.98 -9.86
N ASP A 36 -15.36 -15.13 -10.60
CA ASP A 36 -16.22 -15.53 -11.73
C ASP A 36 -15.42 -16.14 -12.88
N LYS A 37 -14.13 -15.79 -12.98
CA LYS A 37 -13.21 -16.34 -13.99
C LYS A 37 -12.45 -17.59 -13.54
N GLN A 38 -12.74 -18.09 -12.35
CA GLN A 38 -12.07 -19.26 -11.76
C GLN A 38 -12.68 -20.57 -12.30
N THR A 39 -12.40 -20.92 -13.55
CA THR A 39 -12.88 -22.17 -14.16
C THR A 39 -11.93 -23.35 -13.96
N THR A 40 -10.61 -23.13 -13.92
CA THR A 40 -9.59 -24.19 -13.85
C THR A 40 -8.33 -23.82 -13.06
N GLY A 41 -8.36 -22.77 -12.23
CA GLY A 41 -7.18 -22.31 -11.50
C GLY A 41 -7.42 -21.00 -10.75
N LEU A 42 -6.35 -20.25 -10.51
CA LEU A 42 -6.43 -18.92 -9.86
C LEU A 42 -7.07 -17.91 -10.81
N GLY A 43 -8.26 -17.46 -10.47
CA GLY A 43 -8.92 -16.35 -11.18
C GLY A 43 -8.08 -15.08 -11.12
N HIS A 44 -8.06 -14.31 -12.19
CA HIS A 44 -7.33 -13.04 -12.25
C HIS A 44 -8.10 -11.97 -13.01
N VAL A 45 -7.88 -10.72 -12.62
CA VAL A 45 -8.42 -9.55 -13.31
C VAL A 45 -7.53 -9.23 -14.52
N THR A 46 -8.14 -9.00 -15.68
CA THR A 46 -7.44 -8.63 -16.91
C THR A 46 -7.50 -7.12 -17.17
N VAL A 47 -6.67 -6.61 -18.08
CA VAL A 47 -6.75 -5.22 -18.54
C VAL A 47 -8.12 -4.91 -19.17
N ALA A 48 -8.70 -5.89 -19.87
CA ALA A 48 -10.03 -5.75 -20.46
C ALA A 48 -11.13 -5.54 -19.41
N ASP A 49 -11.05 -6.25 -18.28
CA ASP A 49 -11.97 -6.06 -17.15
C ASP A 49 -11.85 -4.67 -16.56
N MET A 50 -10.62 -4.20 -16.35
CA MET A 50 -10.37 -2.85 -15.83
C MET A 50 -10.90 -1.76 -16.75
N LYS A 51 -10.81 -1.94 -18.08
CA LYS A 51 -11.34 -1.00 -19.06
C LYS A 51 -12.88 -0.96 -19.13
N ARG A 52 -13.56 -2.02 -18.70
CA ARG A 52 -15.03 -2.11 -18.65
C ARG A 52 -15.62 -1.51 -17.38
N LEU A 53 -14.79 -1.29 -16.35
CA LEU A 53 -15.28 -0.71 -15.11
C LEU A 53 -15.66 0.76 -15.31
N LEU A 54 -16.91 1.05 -15.02
CA LEU A 54 -17.41 2.43 -14.96
C LEU A 54 -17.20 2.97 -13.55
N VAL A 55 -16.45 4.06 -13.44
CA VAL A 55 -16.18 4.74 -12.19
C VAL A 55 -16.75 6.15 -12.28
N CYS A 56 -17.54 6.52 -11.27
CA CYS A 56 -18.05 7.88 -11.18
C CYS A 56 -16.86 8.81 -10.84
N LYS A 57 -16.60 9.78 -11.71
CA LYS A 57 -15.65 10.86 -11.48
C LYS A 57 -16.41 12.14 -11.15
N PRO A 58 -16.21 12.75 -9.97
CA PRO A 58 -16.73 14.08 -9.66
C PRO A 58 -16.11 15.17 -10.53
N THR A 59 -16.56 16.40 -10.36
CA THR A 59 -15.92 17.55 -10.99
C THR A 59 -14.45 17.67 -10.59
N ASP A 60 -13.64 18.27 -11.44
CA ASP A 60 -12.20 18.42 -11.19
C ASP A 60 -11.92 19.20 -9.90
N GLU A 61 -12.76 20.18 -9.56
CA GLU A 61 -12.66 20.93 -8.32
C GLU A 61 -12.79 20.01 -7.08
N ILE A 62 -13.77 19.11 -7.07
CA ILE A 62 -13.97 18.16 -5.96
C ILE A 62 -12.79 17.19 -5.88
N VAL A 63 -12.30 16.72 -7.02
CA VAL A 63 -11.14 15.81 -7.08
C VAL A 63 -9.88 16.49 -6.54
N LEU A 64 -9.65 17.77 -6.85
CA LEU A 64 -8.51 18.53 -6.34
C LEU A 64 -8.62 18.78 -4.83
N ARG A 65 -9.78 19.19 -4.34
CA ARG A 65 -10.01 19.36 -2.89
C ARG A 65 -9.84 18.04 -2.13
N PHE A 66 -10.27 16.94 -2.73
CA PHE A 66 -10.02 15.62 -2.17
C PHE A 66 -8.52 15.31 -2.09
N ASP A 67 -7.75 15.63 -3.13
CA ASP A 67 -6.29 15.40 -3.15
C ASP A 67 -5.57 16.19 -2.06
N GLU A 68 -5.95 17.45 -1.84
CA GLU A 68 -5.40 18.29 -0.77
C GLU A 68 -5.51 17.64 0.62
N ILE A 69 -6.60 16.92 0.87
CA ILE A 69 -6.85 16.22 2.14
C ILE A 69 -6.20 14.82 2.13
N ALA A 70 -6.42 14.06 1.06
CA ALA A 70 -6.03 12.65 1.00
C ALA A 70 -4.52 12.45 0.87
N LYS A 71 -3.84 13.31 0.10
CA LYS A 71 -2.40 13.21 -0.16
C LYS A 71 -1.54 13.23 1.12
N PRO A 72 -1.68 14.21 2.05
CA PRO A 72 -0.91 14.21 3.29
C PRO A 72 -1.24 13.01 4.19
N ILE A 73 -2.50 12.57 4.23
CA ILE A 73 -2.90 11.39 5.00
C ILE A 73 -2.22 10.14 4.46
N LEU A 74 -2.25 9.94 3.15
CA LEU A 74 -1.59 8.80 2.50
C LEU A 74 -0.07 8.83 2.68
N ALA A 75 0.54 10.01 2.61
CA ALA A 75 1.96 10.19 2.89
C ALA A 75 2.29 9.80 4.35
N ARG A 76 1.46 10.19 5.32
CA ARG A 76 1.63 9.81 6.73
C ARG A 76 1.48 8.31 6.95
N ILE A 77 0.49 7.69 6.30
CA ILE A 77 0.32 6.22 6.34
C ILE A 77 1.57 5.52 5.81
N ALA A 78 2.10 5.96 4.67
CA ALA A 78 3.31 5.38 4.08
C ALA A 78 4.54 5.54 5.00
N ALA A 79 4.72 6.72 5.61
CA ALA A 79 5.79 6.98 6.57
C ALA A 79 5.67 6.07 7.81
N ASN A 80 4.47 5.94 8.37
CA ASN A 80 4.22 5.07 9.51
C ASN A 80 4.50 3.59 9.18
N GLN A 81 4.10 3.12 7.99
CA GLN A 81 4.39 1.76 7.54
C GLN A 81 5.90 1.50 7.42
N LEU A 82 6.67 2.47 6.92
CA LEU A 82 8.11 2.37 6.86
C LEU A 82 8.73 2.31 8.27
N THR A 83 8.26 3.14 9.19
CA THR A 83 8.69 3.13 10.60
C THR A 83 8.40 1.79 11.27
N ILE A 84 7.20 1.23 11.07
CA ILE A 84 6.84 -0.09 11.60
C ILE A 84 7.80 -1.17 11.10
N ARG A 85 8.14 -1.16 9.80
CA ARG A 85 9.10 -2.13 9.24
C ARG A 85 10.50 -1.97 9.85
N LYS A 86 10.97 -0.74 10.03
CA LYS A 86 12.27 -0.47 10.68
C LYS A 86 12.28 -0.95 12.14
N LEU A 87 11.22 -0.64 12.90
CA LEU A 87 11.10 -1.08 14.29
C LEU A 87 11.01 -2.61 14.41
N ALA A 88 10.30 -3.27 13.52
CA ALA A 88 10.26 -4.73 13.48
C ALA A 88 11.65 -5.32 13.20
N ALA A 89 12.38 -4.79 12.23
CA ALA A 89 13.75 -5.24 11.93
C ALA A 89 14.71 -5.02 13.11
N LEU A 90 14.61 -3.88 13.79
CA LEU A 90 15.37 -3.59 15.00
C LEU A 90 15.05 -4.59 16.12
N ARG A 91 13.77 -4.81 16.40
CA ARG A 91 13.33 -5.80 17.40
C ARG A 91 13.91 -7.18 17.08
N ASP A 92 13.75 -7.64 15.83
CA ASP A 92 14.15 -8.98 15.41
C ASP A 92 15.70 -9.16 15.46
N THR A 93 16.44 -8.06 15.32
CA THR A 93 17.91 -8.05 15.45
C THR A 93 18.37 -8.02 16.91
N LEU A 94 17.70 -7.22 17.75
CA LEU A 94 18.16 -6.98 19.13
C LEU A 94 17.66 -8.07 20.09
N LEU A 95 16.43 -8.55 19.93
CA LEU A 95 15.79 -9.47 20.88
C LEU A 95 16.60 -10.79 21.08
N PRO A 96 17.07 -11.48 20.04
CA PRO A 96 17.88 -12.69 20.22
C PRO A 96 19.21 -12.43 20.96
N ARG A 97 19.81 -11.26 20.75
CA ARG A 97 21.08 -10.87 21.38
C ARG A 97 20.91 -10.53 22.86
N LEU A 98 19.81 -9.88 23.22
CA LEU A 98 19.41 -9.59 24.58
C LEU A 98 19.11 -10.88 25.35
N ILE A 99 18.28 -11.78 24.77
CA ILE A 99 17.93 -13.06 25.42
C ILE A 99 19.17 -13.95 25.61
N ALA A 100 20.09 -13.96 24.65
CA ALA A 100 21.34 -14.72 24.74
C ALA A 100 22.41 -14.09 25.66
N GLY A 101 22.10 -12.95 26.29
CA GLY A 101 23.05 -12.21 27.12
C GLY A 101 24.26 -11.61 26.38
N LYS A 102 24.20 -11.59 25.04
CA LYS A 102 25.25 -11.04 24.16
C LYS A 102 25.17 -9.52 23.98
N LEU A 103 24.11 -8.90 24.48
CA LEU A 103 23.87 -7.47 24.46
C LEU A 103 23.18 -7.08 25.77
N ARG A 104 23.62 -6.01 26.41
CA ARG A 104 22.98 -5.47 27.63
C ARG A 104 21.99 -4.37 27.24
N VAL A 105 20.96 -4.16 28.08
CA VAL A 105 19.87 -3.17 27.81
C VAL A 105 20.44 -1.76 27.58
N PRO A 106 21.38 -1.21 28.36
CA PRO A 106 21.93 0.12 28.11
C PRO A 106 22.65 0.25 26.76
N GLU A 107 23.31 -0.82 26.29
CA GLU A 107 23.97 -0.85 24.98
C GLU A 107 22.93 -0.86 23.83
N ALA A 108 21.82 -1.58 24.02
CA ALA A 108 20.73 -1.60 23.08
C ALA A 108 20.03 -0.22 22.98
N GLU A 109 19.82 0.47 24.11
CA GLU A 109 19.24 1.82 24.15
C GLU A 109 20.16 2.83 23.44
N ALA A 110 21.48 2.76 23.65
CA ALA A 110 22.43 3.61 22.94
C ALA A 110 22.44 3.40 21.41
N MET A 111 22.13 2.19 20.94
CA MET A 111 21.94 1.92 19.50
C MET A 111 20.67 2.54 18.93
N LEU A 112 19.59 2.55 19.70
CA LEU A 112 18.31 3.13 19.29
C LEU A 112 18.36 4.66 19.21
N THR A 113 19.16 5.31 20.06
CA THR A 113 19.29 6.78 20.08
C THR A 113 20.08 7.33 18.89
N ARG A 114 20.79 6.49 18.15
CA ARG A 114 21.61 6.86 16.97
C ARG A 114 20.87 6.70 15.63
N VAL A 115 19.60 6.28 15.64
CA VAL A 115 18.75 6.08 14.45
C VAL A 115 17.69 7.18 14.35
#